data_1969f08e195502dc62de6caad0ad9ea7
#
_entry.id   1969f08e195502dc62de6caad0ad9ea7
#
_cell.length_a   1.000
_cell.length_b   1.000
_cell.length_c   1.000
_cell.angle_alpha   90.00
_cell.angle_beta   90.00
_cell.angle_gamma   90.00
#
_symmetry.space_group_name_H-M   'P 1'
#
loop_
_entity.id
_entity.type
_entity.pdbx_description
1 polymer ?
#
loop_
_entity_poly.entity_id
_entity_poly.type
_entity_poly.pdbx_seq_one_letter_code
_entity_poly.pdbx_strand_id
1 'polypeptide(L)'
;MNDLNNENLEKLIIETIKDLDGTVPYDLSDELMELLTDSTFICPFDKGMVIPYEIANVPFLPVFTSLNDFKEVYGDIKYRTFEFRDLSKQLKFFMQGIVINPQTLAFVIEKRLVNMVFYKIKDDEKEPVSKGYDVKVRFKYFKPNTWKDLIIPENITFMELDDILKTLWNFTGEHLSAFRTPKDNKLIMDGDLSRETMMDGDYDSNFTVINDFFENYDKIGYWYDFSDDWMFDIEIKKKIDYDKKYVTIKRFKGKYDLMDNCGGPGDYGQIIEAFESGDRESYPYGELADYLEEFDMDYCQKLLQKKLYVFSTWYESPV
;
A
#
# COMPACT_ATOMS: atom_id res chain seq x y z
N MET A 1 23.90 11.11 26.20
CA MET A 1 23.19 11.43 24.98
C MET A 1 23.59 10.34 24.00
N ASN A 2 22.71 9.45 23.60
CA ASN A 2 23.05 8.47 22.58
C ASN A 2 23.13 9.23 21.27
N ASP A 3 24.35 9.38 20.71
CA ASP A 3 24.49 9.77 19.32
C ASP A 3 23.80 8.68 18.48
N LEU A 4 22.79 9.07 17.72
CA LEU A 4 22.19 8.19 16.74
C LEU A 4 23.27 7.89 15.70
N ASN A 5 23.70 6.65 15.60
CA ASN A 5 24.80 6.26 14.70
C ASN A 5 24.26 6.05 13.28
N ASN A 6 23.90 7.15 12.61
CA ASN A 6 23.35 7.16 11.25
C ASN A 6 24.36 7.62 10.18
N GLU A 7 25.65 7.70 10.49
CA GLU A 7 26.68 8.20 9.56
C GLU A 7 26.73 7.42 8.24
N ASN A 8 26.59 6.10 8.27
CA ASN A 8 26.61 5.28 7.07
C ASN A 8 25.36 5.49 6.23
N LEU A 9 24.19 5.64 6.88
CA LEU A 9 22.94 5.97 6.21
C LEU A 9 23.05 7.32 5.49
N GLU A 10 23.54 8.37 6.16
CA GLU A 10 23.72 9.69 5.56
C GLU A 10 24.66 9.67 4.35
N LYS A 11 25.77 8.94 4.44
CA LYS A 11 26.70 8.79 3.30
C LYS A 11 26.03 8.15 2.09
N LEU A 12 25.31 7.06 2.31
CA LEU A 12 24.62 6.37 1.23
C LEU A 12 23.48 7.21 0.64
N ILE A 13 22.75 7.97 1.47
CA ILE A 13 21.74 8.92 1.01
C ILE A 13 22.38 9.99 0.11
N ILE A 14 23.52 10.57 0.51
CA ILE A 14 24.22 11.58 -0.29
C ILE A 14 24.66 11.02 -1.64
N GLU A 15 25.13 9.77 -1.69
CA GLU A 15 25.46 9.09 -2.95
C GLU A 15 24.21 8.87 -3.79
N THR A 16 23.15 8.37 -3.20
CA THR A 16 21.86 8.15 -3.88
C THR A 16 21.30 9.44 -4.48
N ILE A 17 21.32 10.55 -3.74
CA ILE A 17 20.83 11.86 -4.23
C ILE A 17 21.59 12.33 -5.47
N LYS A 18 22.89 12.08 -5.55
CA LYS A 18 23.68 12.46 -6.74
C LYS A 18 23.25 11.72 -7.98
N ASP A 19 22.83 10.47 -7.84
CA ASP A 19 22.38 9.63 -8.95
C ASP A 19 20.95 9.93 -9.39
N LEU A 20 20.15 10.56 -8.51
CA LEU A 20 18.72 10.84 -8.77
C LEU A 20 18.48 12.14 -9.58
N ASP A 21 19.48 12.98 -9.77
CA ASP A 21 19.38 14.25 -10.51
C ASP A 21 18.16 15.12 -10.15
N GLY A 22 17.84 15.17 -8.85
CA GLY A 22 16.73 15.97 -8.28
C GLY A 22 15.37 15.30 -8.33
N THR A 23 15.27 14.04 -8.72
CA THR A 23 14.04 13.25 -8.66
C THR A 23 13.93 12.47 -7.34
N VAL A 24 12.74 12.00 -7.00
CA VAL A 24 12.55 11.05 -5.88
C VAL A 24 12.89 9.63 -6.33
N PRO A 25 13.41 8.76 -5.43
CA PRO A 25 13.74 7.40 -5.81
C PRO A 25 12.48 6.61 -6.21
N TYR A 26 12.57 5.92 -7.34
CA TYR A 26 11.53 4.98 -7.75
C TYR A 26 11.61 3.65 -6.97
N ASP A 27 12.81 3.23 -6.57
CA ASP A 27 13.09 2.02 -5.80
C ASP A 27 14.22 2.31 -4.80
N LEU A 28 14.40 1.49 -3.77
CA LEU A 28 15.49 1.57 -2.82
C LEU A 28 16.46 0.41 -3.05
N SER A 29 17.76 0.68 -2.98
CA SER A 29 18.76 -0.40 -2.99
C SER A 29 18.66 -1.26 -1.74
N ASP A 30 19.06 -2.53 -1.83
CA ASP A 30 19.07 -3.43 -0.67
C ASP A 30 19.90 -2.89 0.48
N GLU A 31 21.07 -2.28 0.18
CA GLU A 31 21.93 -1.66 1.17
C GLU A 31 21.25 -0.47 1.88
N LEU A 32 20.53 0.38 1.12
CA LEU A 32 19.80 1.50 1.71
C LEU A 32 18.64 1.00 2.58
N MET A 33 17.93 -0.05 2.16
CA MET A 33 16.89 -0.67 2.97
C MET A 33 17.42 -1.25 4.28
N GLU A 34 18.57 -1.91 4.26
CA GLU A 34 19.22 -2.44 5.48
C GLU A 34 19.59 -1.30 6.44
N LEU A 35 20.25 -0.26 5.94
CA LEU A 35 20.64 0.88 6.78
C LEU A 35 19.43 1.63 7.35
N LEU A 36 18.36 1.79 6.57
CA LEU A 36 17.10 2.38 7.05
C LEU A 36 16.49 1.52 8.18
N THR A 37 16.47 0.20 8.00
CA THR A 37 15.90 -0.75 8.97
C THR A 37 16.62 -0.65 10.34
N ASP A 38 17.94 -0.52 10.32
CA ASP A 38 18.77 -0.47 11.52
C ASP A 38 18.86 0.93 12.15
N SER A 39 18.25 1.93 11.50
CA SER A 39 18.36 3.32 11.95
C SER A 39 17.26 3.71 12.93
N THR A 40 17.63 4.63 13.82
CA THR A 40 16.70 5.31 14.73
C THR A 40 16.65 6.80 14.37
N PHE A 41 15.46 7.36 14.32
CA PHE A 41 15.21 8.71 13.87
C PHE A 41 14.56 9.57 14.96
N ILE A 42 14.82 10.87 14.93
CA ILE A 42 14.16 11.87 15.75
C ILE A 42 12.99 12.45 14.95
N CYS A 43 11.83 12.55 15.59
CA CYS A 43 10.65 13.22 15.01
C CYS A 43 10.15 14.32 15.94
N PRO A 44 9.72 15.48 15.41
CA PRO A 44 9.06 16.52 16.19
C PRO A 44 7.73 16.02 16.74
N PHE A 45 7.44 16.33 18.01
CA PHE A 45 6.28 15.78 18.69
C PHE A 45 5.59 16.84 19.56
N ASP A 46 4.32 17.10 19.30
CA ASP A 46 3.49 17.97 20.13
C ASP A 46 2.11 17.34 20.40
N LYS A 47 1.62 17.49 21.62
CA LYS A 47 0.29 17.03 22.08
C LYS A 47 -0.07 15.59 21.69
N GLY A 48 0.92 14.70 21.64
CA GLY A 48 0.70 13.28 21.35
C GLY A 48 0.81 12.92 19.86
N MET A 49 1.14 13.88 18.98
CA MET A 49 1.24 13.65 17.53
C MET A 49 2.56 14.15 16.98
N VAL A 50 2.99 13.57 15.86
CA VAL A 50 4.10 14.09 15.07
C VAL A 50 3.65 15.35 14.34
N ILE A 51 4.55 16.35 14.28
CA ILE A 51 4.31 17.59 13.53
C ILE A 51 4.74 17.35 12.08
N PRO A 52 3.85 17.47 11.08
CA PRO A 52 4.22 17.28 9.68
C PRO A 52 5.14 18.40 9.17
N TYR A 53 5.90 18.09 8.13
CA TYR A 53 6.70 19.04 7.35
C TYR A 53 6.15 19.14 5.93
N GLU A 54 5.98 20.34 5.41
CA GLU A 54 5.40 20.57 4.09
C GLU A 54 6.48 20.86 3.05
N ILE A 55 6.44 20.13 1.94
CA ILE A 55 7.21 20.40 0.72
C ILE A 55 6.22 20.72 -0.39
N ALA A 56 6.24 21.91 -0.93
CA ALA A 56 5.31 22.38 -1.97
C ALA A 56 3.82 22.15 -1.60
N ASN A 57 3.44 22.42 -0.36
CA ASN A 57 2.11 22.19 0.24
C ASN A 57 1.72 20.72 0.39
N VAL A 58 2.67 19.82 0.29
CA VAL A 58 2.47 18.38 0.49
C VAL A 58 3.05 17.97 1.83
N PRO A 59 2.26 17.33 2.73
CA PRO A 59 2.72 16.94 4.05
C PRO A 59 3.52 15.63 4.03
N PHE A 60 4.65 15.64 4.72
CA PHE A 60 5.51 14.49 4.97
C PHE A 60 5.76 14.31 6.46
N LEU A 61 6.13 13.10 6.87
CA LEU A 61 6.66 12.81 8.19
C LEU A 61 8.15 13.22 8.21
N PRO A 62 8.53 14.30 8.93
CA PRO A 62 9.95 14.67 9.03
C PRO A 62 10.66 13.74 9.99
N VAL A 63 11.83 13.22 9.57
CA VAL A 63 12.69 12.39 10.38
C VAL A 63 14.12 12.91 10.33
N PHE A 64 14.82 12.86 11.46
CA PHE A 64 16.16 13.42 11.60
C PHE A 64 17.14 12.35 12.07
N THR A 65 18.29 12.32 11.42
CA THR A 65 19.39 11.40 11.71
C THR A 65 20.24 11.87 12.90
N SER A 66 20.17 13.18 13.23
CA SER A 66 20.87 13.77 14.35
C SER A 66 20.03 14.80 15.10
N LEU A 67 20.43 15.07 16.37
CA LEU A 67 19.80 16.12 17.16
C LEU A 67 20.16 17.52 16.64
N ASN A 68 21.30 17.68 15.97
CA ASN A 68 21.69 18.96 15.39
C ASN A 68 20.78 19.33 14.22
N ASP A 69 20.57 18.42 13.26
CA ASP A 69 19.66 18.66 12.14
C ASP A 69 18.23 18.93 12.62
N PHE A 70 17.77 18.21 13.65
CA PHE A 70 16.48 18.46 14.26
C PHE A 70 16.36 19.87 14.84
N LYS A 71 17.37 20.31 15.60
CA LYS A 71 17.35 21.63 16.25
C LYS A 71 17.45 22.79 15.28
N GLU A 72 18.11 22.62 14.14
CA GLU A 72 18.16 23.63 13.08
C GLU A 72 16.76 23.94 12.53
N VAL A 73 15.86 22.94 12.47
CA VAL A 73 14.50 23.09 11.93
C VAL A 73 13.50 23.48 13.01
N TYR A 74 13.55 22.79 14.16
CA TYR A 74 12.50 22.84 15.18
C TYR A 74 12.93 23.48 16.50
N GLY A 75 14.21 23.82 16.65
CA GLY A 75 14.74 24.43 17.90
C GLY A 75 14.54 23.53 19.11
N ASP A 76 13.91 24.06 20.16
CA ASP A 76 13.69 23.37 21.43
C ASP A 76 12.33 22.67 21.54
N ILE A 77 11.66 22.41 20.42
CA ILE A 77 10.40 21.66 20.41
C ILE A 77 10.64 20.24 20.93
N LYS A 78 9.64 19.65 21.57
CA LYS A 78 9.71 18.27 22.03
C LYS A 78 9.85 17.31 20.85
N TYR A 79 10.57 16.25 21.07
CA TYR A 79 10.78 15.20 20.09
C TYR A 79 10.62 13.82 20.71
N ARG A 80 10.47 12.82 19.84
CA ARG A 80 10.58 11.39 20.16
C ARG A 80 11.51 10.73 19.16
N THR A 81 12.12 9.64 19.61
CA THR A 81 12.91 8.75 18.75
C THR A 81 12.09 7.56 18.34
N PHE A 82 12.22 7.12 17.09
CA PHE A 82 11.56 5.96 16.54
C PHE A 82 12.56 5.13 15.73
N GLU A 83 12.53 3.81 15.91
CA GLU A 83 13.12 2.90 14.94
C GLU A 83 12.32 2.97 13.63
N PHE A 84 12.93 2.67 12.50
CA PHE A 84 12.25 2.75 11.20
C PHE A 84 10.95 1.96 11.16
N ARG A 85 10.93 0.77 11.78
CA ARG A 85 9.75 -0.08 11.91
C ARG A 85 8.52 0.61 12.51
N ASP A 86 8.74 1.60 13.36
CA ASP A 86 7.66 2.32 14.04
C ASP A 86 7.25 3.60 13.32
N LEU A 87 8.03 4.05 12.32
CA LEU A 87 7.70 5.24 11.53
C LEU A 87 6.44 5.04 10.68
N SER A 88 6.19 3.84 10.17
CA SER A 88 4.98 3.54 9.40
C SER A 88 3.70 3.80 10.21
N LYS A 89 3.74 3.54 11.53
CA LYS A 89 2.63 3.83 12.46
C LYS A 89 2.42 5.34 12.70
N GLN A 90 3.44 6.16 12.42
CA GLN A 90 3.38 7.62 12.55
C GLN A 90 2.95 8.31 11.25
N LEU A 91 3.02 7.62 10.12
CA LEU A 91 2.55 8.09 8.82
C LEU A 91 1.02 8.18 8.85
N LYS A 92 0.49 9.40 8.91
CA LYS A 92 -0.96 9.63 8.81
C LYS A 92 -1.41 9.46 7.36
N PHE A 93 -2.71 9.20 7.16
CA PHE A 93 -3.29 8.97 5.83
C PHE A 93 -2.98 10.09 4.83
N PHE A 94 -2.93 11.34 5.30
CA PHE A 94 -2.67 12.52 4.49
C PHE A 94 -1.18 12.78 4.19
N MET A 95 -0.24 12.04 4.80
CA MET A 95 1.20 12.19 4.56
C MET A 95 1.64 11.32 3.38
N GLN A 96 2.46 11.88 2.49
CA GLN A 96 2.90 11.22 1.25
C GLN A 96 4.17 10.35 1.43
N GLY A 97 4.76 10.38 2.61
CA GLY A 97 5.96 9.61 2.92
C GLY A 97 6.75 10.23 4.06
N ILE A 98 8.03 9.94 4.12
CA ILE A 98 8.96 10.54 5.05
C ILE A 98 9.92 11.48 4.31
N VAL A 99 10.43 12.49 5.01
CA VAL A 99 11.56 13.31 4.52
C VAL A 99 12.68 13.27 5.57
N ILE A 100 13.85 12.81 5.15
CA ILE A 100 15.04 12.73 6.02
C ILE A 100 15.81 14.03 5.93
N ASN A 101 16.06 14.64 7.10
CA ASN A 101 16.80 15.90 7.26
C ASN A 101 16.33 16.96 6.24
N PRO A 102 15.12 17.52 6.39
CA PRO A 102 14.47 18.36 5.36
C PRO A 102 15.27 19.55 4.85
N GLN A 103 16.21 20.10 5.65
CA GLN A 103 16.99 21.27 5.25
C GLN A 103 18.42 20.93 4.78
N THR A 104 18.94 19.74 5.11
CA THR A 104 20.32 19.37 4.77
C THR A 104 20.38 18.30 3.67
N LEU A 105 19.66 17.18 3.83
CA LEU A 105 19.61 16.11 2.84
C LEU A 105 18.35 16.22 1.95
N ALA A 106 17.24 16.65 2.52
CA ALA A 106 15.94 16.73 1.87
C ALA A 106 15.55 15.42 1.12
N PHE A 107 15.97 14.26 1.66
CA PHE A 107 15.76 12.99 1.01
C PHE A 107 14.34 12.48 1.27
N VAL A 108 13.52 12.45 0.23
CA VAL A 108 12.14 12.00 0.28
C VAL A 108 12.05 10.51 -0.02
N ILE A 109 11.37 9.78 0.85
CA ILE A 109 10.97 8.38 0.63
C ILE A 109 9.45 8.34 0.61
N GLU A 110 8.88 8.07 -0.54
CA GLU A 110 7.44 7.98 -0.70
C GLU A 110 6.83 6.88 0.17
N LYS A 111 5.57 7.06 0.54
CA LYS A 111 4.84 6.15 1.43
C LYS A 111 4.92 4.68 0.98
N ARG A 112 4.83 4.41 -0.34
CA ARG A 112 4.97 3.07 -0.92
C ARG A 112 6.33 2.42 -0.59
N LEU A 113 7.42 3.19 -0.61
CA LEU A 113 8.76 2.70 -0.29
C LEU A 113 8.95 2.51 1.22
N VAL A 114 8.40 3.40 2.04
CA VAL A 114 8.37 3.21 3.51
C VAL A 114 7.66 1.92 3.87
N ASN A 115 6.52 1.65 3.25
CA ASN A 115 5.77 0.42 3.47
C ASN A 115 6.52 -0.82 2.97
N MET A 116 7.22 -0.72 1.83
CA MET A 116 8.06 -1.82 1.34
C MET A 116 9.13 -2.23 2.36
N VAL A 117 9.84 -1.25 2.95
CA VAL A 117 10.83 -1.52 4.00
C VAL A 117 10.16 -2.13 5.24
N PHE A 118 9.00 -1.62 5.64
CA PHE A 118 8.23 -2.16 6.74
C PHE A 118 7.79 -3.63 6.50
N TYR A 119 7.33 -3.96 5.30
CA TYR A 119 6.99 -5.34 4.95
C TYR A 119 8.22 -6.25 4.90
N LYS A 120 9.37 -5.75 4.44
CA LYS A 120 10.63 -6.49 4.51
C LYS A 120 10.97 -6.85 5.96
N ILE A 121 10.91 -5.89 6.88
CA ILE A 121 11.15 -6.12 8.32
C ILE A 121 10.18 -7.19 8.85
N LYS A 122 8.89 -7.04 8.58
CA LYS A 122 7.89 -8.04 8.99
C LYS A 122 8.17 -9.43 8.45
N ASP A 123 8.63 -9.53 7.19
CA ASP A 123 8.94 -10.82 6.58
C ASP A 123 10.17 -11.50 7.16
N ASP A 124 11.16 -10.71 7.57
CA ASP A 124 12.37 -11.23 8.20
C ASP A 124 12.11 -11.74 9.62
N GLU A 125 11.08 -11.20 10.30
CA GLU A 125 10.59 -11.65 11.61
C GLU A 125 9.63 -12.85 11.54
N LYS A 126 9.07 -13.18 10.36
CA LYS A 126 8.13 -14.29 10.19
C LYS A 126 8.85 -15.64 10.07
N GLU A 127 8.19 -16.67 10.62
CA GLU A 127 8.58 -18.03 10.33
C GLU A 127 8.59 -18.32 8.81
N PRO A 128 9.50 -19.20 8.34
CA PRO A 128 9.56 -19.55 6.93
C PRO A 128 8.21 -20.03 6.40
N VAL A 129 7.78 -19.48 5.28
CA VAL A 129 6.54 -19.89 4.60
C VAL A 129 6.76 -21.25 3.97
N SER A 130 5.86 -22.20 4.22
CA SER A 130 5.87 -23.51 3.59
C SER A 130 4.55 -23.85 2.89
N LYS A 131 3.51 -23.08 3.13
CA LYS A 131 2.17 -23.27 2.59
C LYS A 131 1.61 -21.97 2.03
N GLY A 132 0.64 -22.12 1.15
CA GLY A 132 -0.13 -21.02 0.59
C GLY A 132 -1.48 -21.49 0.10
N TYR A 133 -2.25 -20.56 -0.37
CA TYR A 133 -3.62 -20.80 -0.86
C TYR A 133 -3.71 -20.52 -2.36
N ASP A 134 -4.20 -21.51 -3.13
CA ASP A 134 -4.67 -21.32 -4.50
C ASP A 134 -6.06 -20.66 -4.43
N VAL A 135 -6.16 -19.42 -4.86
CA VAL A 135 -7.40 -18.65 -4.80
C VAL A 135 -7.76 -18.07 -6.15
N LYS A 136 -9.05 -17.75 -6.32
CA LYS A 136 -9.53 -16.92 -7.42
C LYS A 136 -10.17 -15.66 -6.86
N VAL A 137 -9.69 -14.51 -7.27
CA VAL A 137 -10.32 -13.22 -7.00
C VAL A 137 -11.16 -12.82 -8.20
N ARG A 138 -12.47 -12.74 -8.00
CA ARG A 138 -13.44 -12.44 -9.06
C ARG A 138 -14.09 -11.09 -8.79
N PHE A 139 -14.08 -10.21 -9.80
CA PHE A 139 -14.86 -8.99 -9.79
C PHE A 139 -16.34 -9.31 -9.89
N LYS A 140 -17.13 -8.96 -8.86
CA LYS A 140 -18.56 -9.28 -8.78
C LYS A 140 -19.39 -8.34 -9.64
N TYR A 141 -20.50 -8.88 -10.12
CA TYR A 141 -21.53 -8.13 -10.84
C TYR A 141 -21.06 -7.41 -12.10
N PHE A 142 -19.80 -7.60 -12.51
CA PHE A 142 -19.23 -6.97 -13.69
C PHE A 142 -19.22 -7.91 -14.90
N LYS A 143 -19.43 -7.36 -16.09
CA LYS A 143 -19.28 -8.06 -17.37
C LYS A 143 -18.40 -7.22 -18.30
N PRO A 144 -17.49 -7.86 -19.06
CA PRO A 144 -17.23 -9.30 -19.13
C PRO A 144 -16.67 -9.85 -17.81
N ASN A 145 -16.88 -11.17 -17.57
CA ASN A 145 -16.41 -11.82 -16.35
C ASN A 145 -14.89 -11.65 -16.18
N THR A 146 -14.49 -10.89 -15.17
CA THR A 146 -13.12 -10.48 -14.88
C THR A 146 -12.65 -11.13 -13.57
N TRP A 147 -11.46 -11.74 -13.58
CA TRP A 147 -10.91 -12.44 -12.42
C TRP A 147 -9.41 -12.64 -12.55
N LYS A 148 -8.74 -12.89 -11.41
CA LYS A 148 -7.31 -13.24 -11.31
C LYS A 148 -7.16 -14.48 -10.42
N ASP A 149 -6.42 -15.48 -10.88
CA ASP A 149 -6.05 -16.69 -10.11
C ASP A 149 -4.66 -16.48 -9.50
N LEU A 150 -4.55 -16.67 -8.19
CA LEU A 150 -3.37 -16.34 -7.41
C LEU A 150 -2.92 -17.53 -6.56
N ILE A 151 -1.65 -17.50 -6.15
CA ILE A 151 -1.17 -18.23 -4.97
C ILE A 151 -0.75 -17.20 -3.93
N ILE A 152 -1.31 -17.29 -2.74
CA ILE A 152 -1.11 -16.36 -1.63
C ILE A 152 -0.42 -17.09 -0.48
N PRO A 153 0.68 -16.56 0.12
CA PRO A 153 1.29 -17.13 1.32
C PRO A 153 0.30 -17.23 2.48
N GLU A 154 0.33 -18.30 3.27
CA GLU A 154 -0.64 -18.52 4.35
C GLU A 154 -0.51 -17.57 5.54
N ASN A 155 0.66 -17.00 5.77
CA ASN A 155 1.02 -16.24 6.96
C ASN A 155 0.93 -14.71 6.79
N ILE A 156 0.27 -14.22 5.75
CA ILE A 156 0.00 -12.78 5.59
C ILE A 156 -1.24 -12.36 6.40
N THR A 157 -1.28 -11.09 6.78
CA THR A 157 -2.46 -10.50 7.42
C THR A 157 -3.49 -10.08 6.37
N PHE A 158 -4.73 -9.80 6.80
CA PHE A 158 -5.73 -9.22 5.91
C PHE A 158 -5.36 -7.80 5.45
N MET A 159 -4.60 -7.03 6.22
CA MET A 159 -4.05 -5.75 5.77
C MET A 159 -3.07 -5.96 4.60
N GLU A 160 -2.16 -6.94 4.70
CA GLU A 160 -1.26 -7.27 3.59
C GLU A 160 -2.04 -7.76 2.36
N LEU A 161 -3.11 -8.53 2.58
CA LEU A 161 -4.00 -8.98 1.49
C LEU A 161 -4.74 -7.80 0.83
N ASP A 162 -5.16 -6.82 1.61
CA ASP A 162 -5.79 -5.59 1.13
C ASP A 162 -4.84 -4.82 0.20
N ASP A 163 -3.62 -4.59 0.63
CA ASP A 163 -2.58 -3.93 -0.17
C ASP A 163 -2.27 -4.69 -1.47
N ILE A 164 -2.21 -6.01 -1.39
CA ILE A 164 -2.04 -6.89 -2.56
C ILE A 164 -3.22 -6.73 -3.54
N LEU A 165 -4.45 -6.71 -3.03
CA LEU A 165 -5.64 -6.56 -3.87
C LEU A 165 -5.73 -5.18 -4.51
N LYS A 166 -5.40 -4.12 -3.77
CA LYS A 166 -5.30 -2.76 -4.32
C LYS A 166 -4.30 -2.69 -5.47
N THR A 167 -3.09 -3.22 -5.26
CA THR A 167 -2.06 -3.30 -6.30
C THR A 167 -2.52 -4.14 -7.51
N LEU A 168 -3.16 -5.28 -7.24
CA LEU A 168 -3.63 -6.21 -8.26
C LEU A 168 -4.72 -5.61 -9.15
N TRP A 169 -5.57 -4.75 -8.60
CA TRP A 169 -6.71 -4.14 -9.28
C TRP A 169 -6.50 -2.67 -9.63
N ASN A 170 -5.27 -2.14 -9.48
CA ASN A 170 -4.89 -0.78 -9.80
C ASN A 170 -5.70 0.28 -9.02
N PHE A 171 -6.00 0.01 -7.74
CA PHE A 171 -6.64 0.98 -6.86
C PHE A 171 -5.61 1.89 -6.21
N THR A 172 -5.97 3.16 -5.99
CA THR A 172 -5.10 4.17 -5.36
C THR A 172 -4.89 3.92 -3.86
N GLY A 173 -5.83 3.22 -3.20
CA GLY A 173 -5.82 3.02 -1.76
C GLY A 173 -6.36 4.21 -0.96
N GLU A 174 -6.97 5.19 -1.61
CA GLU A 174 -7.55 6.38 -0.95
C GLU A 174 -8.84 6.07 -0.19
N HIS A 175 -9.50 4.98 -0.55
CA HIS A 175 -10.79 4.59 0.00
C HIS A 175 -10.68 3.48 1.03
N LEU A 176 -11.68 3.41 1.92
CA LEU A 176 -11.80 2.34 2.89
C LEU A 176 -12.11 1.01 2.19
N SER A 177 -11.64 -0.06 2.82
CA SER A 177 -11.87 -1.43 2.37
C SER A 177 -12.25 -2.33 3.54
N ALA A 178 -12.92 -3.43 3.24
CA ALA A 178 -13.26 -4.44 4.22
C ALA A 178 -13.35 -5.82 3.58
N PHE A 179 -13.00 -6.85 4.35
CA PHE A 179 -13.35 -8.22 4.03
C PHE A 179 -14.61 -8.63 4.80
N ARG A 180 -15.40 -9.50 4.21
CA ARG A 180 -16.65 -9.96 4.81
C ARG A 180 -16.77 -11.48 4.73
N THR A 181 -17.01 -12.10 5.88
CA THR A 181 -17.27 -13.53 5.94
C THR A 181 -18.72 -13.86 5.52
N PRO A 182 -18.94 -14.94 4.74
CA PRO A 182 -20.27 -15.22 4.17
C PRO A 182 -21.28 -15.81 5.17
N LYS A 183 -20.83 -16.43 6.26
CA LYS A 183 -21.71 -17.17 7.17
C LYS A 183 -22.23 -16.31 8.30
N ASP A 184 -21.38 -15.53 8.93
CA ASP A 184 -21.66 -14.74 10.14
C ASP A 184 -21.58 -13.23 9.91
N ASN A 185 -21.31 -12.84 8.67
CA ASN A 185 -21.27 -11.45 8.20
C ASN A 185 -20.30 -10.56 9.01
N LYS A 186 -19.23 -11.15 9.53
CA LYS A 186 -18.19 -10.41 10.24
C LYS A 186 -17.35 -9.60 9.28
N LEU A 187 -16.95 -8.42 9.71
CA LEU A 187 -16.03 -7.56 8.97
C LEU A 187 -14.59 -7.74 9.49
N ILE A 188 -13.66 -7.65 8.56
CA ILE A 188 -12.23 -7.59 8.84
C ILE A 188 -11.73 -6.35 8.11
N MET A 189 -11.31 -5.34 8.87
CA MET A 189 -10.97 -4.02 8.34
C MET A 189 -9.89 -3.35 9.19
N ASP A 190 -9.34 -2.24 8.72
CA ASP A 190 -8.33 -1.50 9.47
C ASP A 190 -8.93 -0.91 10.76
N GLY A 191 -8.47 -1.41 11.89
CA GLY A 191 -8.95 -1.00 13.22
C GLY A 191 -8.65 0.46 13.55
N ASP A 192 -7.58 1.04 12.99
CA ASP A 192 -7.23 2.45 13.24
C ASP A 192 -8.10 3.42 12.43
N LEU A 193 -8.46 3.05 11.20
CA LEU A 193 -9.29 3.88 10.32
C LEU A 193 -10.80 3.68 10.56
N SER A 194 -11.19 2.52 11.08
CA SER A 194 -12.59 2.09 11.12
C SER A 194 -13.18 1.94 12.52
N ARG A 195 -12.50 2.47 13.56
CA ARG A 195 -12.92 2.31 14.98
C ARG A 195 -14.39 2.67 15.24
N GLU A 196 -14.92 3.66 14.53
CA GLU A 196 -16.31 4.10 14.71
C GLU A 196 -17.33 3.19 14.00
N THR A 197 -16.88 2.35 13.07
CA THR A 197 -17.73 1.47 12.26
C THR A 197 -17.62 0.00 12.64
N MET A 198 -16.57 -0.41 13.36
CA MET A 198 -16.39 -1.77 13.85
C MET A 198 -17.39 -2.11 14.95
N MET A 199 -18.03 -3.27 14.82
CA MET A 199 -18.96 -3.82 15.82
C MET A 199 -18.28 -4.89 16.66
N ASP A 200 -18.89 -5.23 17.81
CA ASP A 200 -18.44 -6.35 18.64
C ASP A 200 -18.33 -7.64 17.81
N GLY A 201 -17.11 -8.20 17.76
CA GLY A 201 -16.80 -9.43 17.05
C GLY A 201 -16.34 -9.22 15.60
N ASP A 202 -16.12 -8.00 15.15
CA ASP A 202 -15.33 -7.70 13.94
C ASP A 202 -13.82 -7.84 14.26
N TYR A 203 -13.00 -7.92 13.22
CA TYR A 203 -11.58 -8.22 13.33
C TYR A 203 -10.73 -7.09 12.76
N ASP A 204 -9.63 -6.78 13.45
CA ASP A 204 -8.63 -5.83 12.97
C ASP A 204 -7.73 -6.51 11.93
N SER A 205 -7.76 -6.01 10.70
CA SER A 205 -6.99 -6.53 9.57
C SER A 205 -5.46 -6.46 9.78
N ASN A 206 -4.99 -5.54 10.62
CA ASN A 206 -3.56 -5.39 10.92
C ASN A 206 -2.98 -6.62 11.66
N PHE A 207 -3.81 -7.30 12.44
CA PHE A 207 -3.38 -8.41 13.30
C PHE A 207 -3.99 -9.76 12.92
N THR A 208 -5.00 -9.76 12.06
CA THR A 208 -5.73 -10.98 11.68
C THR A 208 -5.06 -11.65 10.49
N VAL A 209 -4.57 -12.88 10.69
CA VAL A 209 -3.89 -13.68 9.65
C VAL A 209 -4.93 -14.39 8.78
N ILE A 210 -4.69 -14.43 7.46
CA ILE A 210 -5.64 -15.04 6.51
C ILE A 210 -5.86 -16.53 6.77
N ASN A 211 -4.85 -17.25 7.25
CA ASN A 211 -4.93 -18.69 7.52
C ASN A 211 -6.08 -19.04 8.47
N ASP A 212 -6.34 -18.22 9.50
CA ASP A 212 -7.39 -18.44 10.50
C ASP A 212 -8.78 -18.47 9.87
N PHE A 213 -8.94 -17.86 8.70
CA PHE A 213 -10.19 -17.77 7.95
C PHE A 213 -10.23 -18.70 6.74
N PHE A 214 -9.15 -18.75 5.97
CA PHE A 214 -9.11 -19.52 4.72
C PHE A 214 -9.23 -21.05 4.93
N GLU A 215 -8.93 -21.55 6.12
CA GLU A 215 -9.21 -22.95 6.49
C GLU A 215 -10.69 -23.21 6.78
N ASN A 216 -11.47 -22.18 7.11
CA ASN A 216 -12.85 -22.32 7.58
C ASN A 216 -13.89 -21.82 6.55
N TYR A 217 -13.47 -21.14 5.49
CA TYR A 217 -14.35 -20.57 4.48
C TYR A 217 -13.88 -20.90 3.07
N ASP A 218 -14.79 -21.35 2.21
CA ASP A 218 -14.51 -21.55 0.80
C ASP A 218 -14.47 -20.24 0.00
N LYS A 219 -15.01 -19.17 0.59
CA LYS A 219 -15.11 -17.86 -0.03
C LYS A 219 -15.18 -16.75 1.02
N ILE A 220 -14.51 -15.62 0.73
CA ILE A 220 -14.59 -14.36 1.49
C ILE A 220 -14.88 -13.24 0.50
N GLY A 221 -15.75 -12.29 0.88
CA GLY A 221 -16.00 -11.07 0.12
C GLY A 221 -14.91 -10.03 0.40
N TYR A 222 -14.53 -9.26 -0.61
CA TYR A 222 -13.72 -8.06 -0.47
C TYR A 222 -14.50 -6.88 -1.05
N TRP A 223 -14.54 -5.78 -0.34
CA TRP A 223 -15.24 -4.56 -0.71
C TRP A 223 -14.28 -3.38 -0.57
N TYR A 224 -14.05 -2.69 -1.65
CA TYR A 224 -13.23 -1.48 -1.72
C TYR A 224 -14.11 -0.33 -2.17
N ASP A 225 -13.91 0.84 -1.59
CA ASP A 225 -14.72 2.04 -1.76
C ASP A 225 -16.22 1.81 -1.53
N PHE A 226 -16.67 2.11 -0.32
CA PHE A 226 -18.07 1.86 0.08
C PHE A 226 -19.08 2.75 -0.65
N SER A 227 -18.63 3.83 -1.30
CA SER A 227 -19.47 4.70 -2.14
C SER A 227 -19.64 4.17 -3.55
N ASP A 228 -18.57 3.63 -4.13
CA ASP A 228 -18.53 3.15 -5.53
C ASP A 228 -18.80 1.64 -5.66
N ASP A 229 -18.85 0.90 -4.53
CA ASP A 229 -19.23 -0.52 -4.48
C ASP A 229 -18.34 -1.46 -5.31
N TRP A 230 -17.03 -1.31 -5.26
CA TRP A 230 -16.09 -2.25 -5.87
C TRP A 230 -16.05 -3.57 -5.08
N MET A 231 -16.81 -4.55 -5.54
CA MET A 231 -16.98 -5.83 -4.82
C MET A 231 -16.28 -6.99 -5.52
N PHE A 232 -15.63 -7.84 -4.72
CA PHE A 232 -14.94 -9.03 -5.19
C PHE A 232 -15.29 -10.24 -4.33
N ASP A 233 -15.28 -11.42 -4.96
CA ASP A 233 -15.28 -12.71 -4.26
C ASP A 233 -13.87 -13.31 -4.32
N ILE A 234 -13.30 -13.64 -3.16
CA ILE A 234 -12.07 -14.42 -3.01
C ILE A 234 -12.50 -15.87 -2.79
N GLU A 235 -12.42 -16.68 -3.84
CA GLU A 235 -12.76 -18.11 -3.81
C GLU A 235 -11.52 -18.90 -3.41
N ILE A 236 -11.52 -19.54 -2.23
CA ILE A 236 -10.44 -20.36 -1.71
C ILE A 236 -10.58 -21.77 -2.29
N LYS A 237 -9.66 -22.18 -3.16
CA LYS A 237 -9.73 -23.47 -3.84
C LYS A 237 -9.09 -24.60 -3.04
N LYS A 238 -7.86 -24.38 -2.58
CA LYS A 238 -7.10 -25.35 -1.81
C LYS A 238 -5.85 -24.74 -1.16
N LYS A 239 -5.40 -25.35 -0.08
CA LYS A 239 -4.08 -25.13 0.51
C LYS A 239 -3.05 -25.98 -0.24
N ILE A 240 -1.88 -25.43 -0.52
CA ILE A 240 -0.80 -26.07 -1.31
C ILE A 240 0.56 -25.82 -0.66
N ASP A 241 1.56 -26.59 -1.08
CA ASP A 241 2.95 -26.28 -0.76
C ASP A 241 3.38 -25.02 -1.51
N TYR A 242 3.93 -24.05 -0.78
CA TYR A 242 4.34 -22.76 -1.31
C TYR A 242 5.38 -22.12 -0.39
N ASP A 243 6.56 -21.85 -0.91
CA ASP A 243 7.73 -21.37 -0.16
C ASP A 243 8.10 -19.91 -0.42
N LYS A 244 7.30 -19.21 -1.25
CA LYS A 244 7.58 -17.81 -1.57
C LYS A 244 6.90 -16.88 -0.58
N LYS A 245 7.59 -15.81 -0.21
CA LYS A 245 7.07 -14.75 0.68
C LYS A 245 6.17 -13.72 -0.03
N TYR A 246 5.83 -13.92 -1.31
CA TYR A 246 5.05 -13.00 -2.14
C TYR A 246 3.95 -13.72 -2.91
N VAL A 247 2.95 -12.98 -3.37
CA VAL A 247 1.85 -13.51 -4.18
C VAL A 247 2.30 -13.80 -5.61
N THR A 248 1.87 -14.94 -6.16
CA THR A 248 2.09 -15.29 -7.56
C THR A 248 0.78 -15.21 -8.34
N ILE A 249 0.77 -14.43 -9.42
CA ILE A 249 -0.32 -14.41 -10.40
C ILE A 249 -0.15 -15.61 -11.32
N LYS A 250 -1.13 -16.51 -11.36
CA LYS A 250 -1.08 -17.72 -12.22
C LYS A 250 -1.64 -17.46 -13.61
N ARG A 251 -2.76 -16.78 -13.64
CA ARG A 251 -3.50 -16.42 -14.86
C ARG A 251 -4.59 -15.41 -14.50
N PHE A 252 -5.11 -14.76 -15.51
CA PHE A 252 -6.18 -13.77 -15.35
C PHE A 252 -7.16 -13.80 -16.53
N LYS A 253 -8.29 -13.13 -16.35
CA LYS A 253 -9.24 -12.76 -17.38
C LYS A 253 -9.76 -11.35 -17.08
N GLY A 254 -9.79 -10.52 -18.08
CA GLY A 254 -10.05 -9.09 -18.07
C GLY A 254 -8.94 -8.42 -18.86
N LYS A 255 -9.29 -7.45 -19.69
CA LYS A 255 -8.32 -6.84 -20.61
C LYS A 255 -7.66 -5.64 -19.99
N TYR A 256 -8.43 -4.84 -19.24
CA TYR A 256 -8.00 -3.54 -18.73
C TYR A 256 -7.81 -3.55 -17.22
N ASP A 257 -6.94 -2.68 -16.74
CA ASP A 257 -6.85 -2.32 -15.33
C ASP A 257 -8.12 -1.59 -14.89
N LEU A 258 -8.49 -1.74 -13.62
CA LEU A 258 -9.59 -0.96 -13.08
C LEU A 258 -9.16 0.51 -12.93
N MET A 259 -10.14 1.39 -12.95
CA MET A 259 -9.93 2.82 -12.82
C MET A 259 -10.61 3.30 -11.54
N ASP A 260 -9.80 3.66 -10.54
CA ASP A 260 -10.30 4.23 -9.31
C ASP A 260 -10.91 5.62 -9.54
N ASN A 261 -11.83 6.06 -8.69
CA ASN A 261 -12.47 7.37 -8.76
C ASN A 261 -13.27 7.65 -10.06
N CYS A 262 -13.72 6.60 -10.76
CA CYS A 262 -14.47 6.76 -12.01
C CYS A 262 -16.00 6.61 -11.86
N GLY A 263 -16.51 6.51 -10.61
CA GLY A 263 -17.93 6.32 -10.34
C GLY A 263 -18.37 4.85 -10.25
N GLY A 264 -17.42 3.95 -10.05
CA GLY A 264 -17.65 2.54 -9.76
C GLY A 264 -17.82 1.65 -10.99
N PRO A 265 -18.25 0.39 -10.78
CA PRO A 265 -18.32 -0.64 -11.83
C PRO A 265 -19.20 -0.28 -13.03
N GLY A 266 -20.27 0.49 -12.80
CA GLY A 266 -21.20 0.90 -13.86
C GLY A 266 -20.55 1.87 -14.83
N ASP A 267 -19.96 2.93 -14.33
CA ASP A 267 -19.30 3.96 -15.14
C ASP A 267 -18.01 3.42 -15.75
N TYR A 268 -17.24 2.59 -15.04
CA TYR A 268 -16.11 1.87 -15.60
C TYR A 268 -16.50 1.03 -16.84
N GLY A 269 -17.66 0.36 -16.81
CA GLY A 269 -18.18 -0.36 -17.98
C GLY A 269 -18.43 0.56 -19.18
N GLN A 270 -19.00 1.73 -18.95
CA GLN A 270 -19.23 2.75 -19.98
C GLN A 270 -17.92 3.34 -20.53
N ILE A 271 -16.90 3.52 -19.68
CA ILE A 271 -15.58 3.97 -20.11
C ILE A 271 -14.93 2.94 -21.06
N ILE A 272 -15.05 1.64 -20.78
CA ILE A 272 -14.58 0.59 -21.70
C ILE A 272 -15.33 0.65 -23.03
N GLU A 273 -16.66 0.79 -23.00
CA GLU A 273 -17.47 0.91 -24.25
C GLU A 273 -17.08 2.14 -25.05
N ALA A 274 -16.85 3.28 -24.40
CA ALA A 274 -16.36 4.49 -25.05
C ALA A 274 -14.97 4.29 -25.69
N PHE A 275 -14.07 3.56 -25.02
CA PHE A 275 -12.77 3.21 -25.55
C PHE A 275 -12.86 2.30 -26.79
N GLU A 276 -13.60 1.20 -26.66
CA GLU A 276 -13.69 0.18 -27.73
C GLU A 276 -14.48 0.66 -28.96
N SER A 277 -15.50 1.50 -28.78
CA SER A 277 -16.25 2.10 -29.88
C SER A 277 -15.54 3.29 -30.56
N GLY A 278 -14.65 3.95 -29.83
CA GLY A 278 -14.05 5.22 -30.25
C GLY A 278 -14.98 6.44 -30.11
N ASP A 279 -16.20 6.24 -29.59
CA ASP A 279 -17.19 7.30 -29.36
C ASP A 279 -17.08 7.78 -27.90
N ARG A 280 -16.42 8.91 -27.68
CA ARG A 280 -16.24 9.50 -26.36
C ARG A 280 -17.45 10.37 -25.95
N GLU A 281 -18.09 10.98 -26.91
CA GLU A 281 -19.11 12.00 -26.67
C GLU A 281 -20.46 11.41 -26.21
N SER A 282 -20.74 10.17 -26.59
CA SER A 282 -21.98 9.49 -26.25
C SER A 282 -22.01 8.88 -24.86
N TYR A 283 -20.87 8.85 -24.15
CA TYR A 283 -20.77 8.22 -22.83
C TYR A 283 -20.45 9.23 -21.72
N PRO A 284 -21.11 9.16 -20.57
CA PRO A 284 -20.65 9.84 -19.36
C PRO A 284 -19.19 9.42 -19.07
N TYR A 285 -18.35 10.38 -18.73
CA TYR A 285 -16.92 10.15 -18.47
C TYR A 285 -16.14 9.52 -19.64
N GLY A 286 -16.61 9.68 -20.89
CA GLY A 286 -15.93 9.11 -22.06
C GLY A 286 -14.50 9.62 -22.27
N GLU A 287 -14.18 10.82 -21.78
CA GLU A 287 -12.83 11.38 -21.75
C GLU A 287 -11.85 10.55 -20.90
N LEU A 288 -12.33 9.85 -19.87
CA LEU A 288 -11.51 8.97 -19.04
C LEU A 288 -11.03 7.73 -19.81
N ALA A 289 -11.69 7.41 -20.93
CA ALA A 289 -11.26 6.30 -21.79
C ALA A 289 -9.82 6.46 -22.33
N ASP A 290 -9.33 7.69 -22.44
CA ASP A 290 -7.96 7.95 -22.92
C ASP A 290 -6.88 7.55 -21.89
N TYR A 291 -7.27 7.32 -20.64
CA TYR A 291 -6.41 6.84 -19.54
C TYR A 291 -6.57 5.35 -19.25
N LEU A 292 -7.40 4.63 -20.03
CA LEU A 292 -7.64 3.20 -19.84
C LEU A 292 -6.43 2.39 -20.30
N GLU A 293 -5.81 1.65 -19.40
CA GLU A 293 -4.63 0.84 -19.67
C GLU A 293 -4.97 -0.66 -19.70
N GLU A 294 -4.23 -1.41 -20.51
CA GLU A 294 -4.33 -2.87 -20.51
C GLU A 294 -3.57 -3.44 -19.30
N PHE A 295 -4.15 -4.44 -18.63
CA PHE A 295 -3.52 -5.11 -17.50
C PHE A 295 -2.20 -5.78 -17.89
N ASP A 296 -1.09 -5.29 -17.35
CA ASP A 296 0.24 -5.86 -17.49
C ASP A 296 0.55 -6.82 -16.32
N MET A 297 0.38 -8.14 -16.59
CA MET A 297 0.62 -9.17 -15.58
C MET A 297 2.08 -9.18 -15.11
N ASP A 298 3.05 -8.99 -16.02
CA ASP A 298 4.47 -9.08 -15.68
C ASP A 298 4.91 -7.88 -14.82
N TYR A 299 4.39 -6.70 -15.13
CA TYR A 299 4.60 -5.51 -14.31
C TYR A 299 3.98 -5.67 -12.93
N CYS A 300 2.70 -6.03 -12.87
CA CYS A 300 2.00 -6.27 -11.60
C CYS A 300 2.71 -7.36 -10.76
N GLN A 301 3.16 -8.45 -11.40
CA GLN A 301 3.90 -9.50 -10.72
C GLN A 301 5.23 -8.99 -10.11
N LYS A 302 5.94 -8.10 -10.79
CA LYS A 302 7.16 -7.48 -10.24
C LYS A 302 6.86 -6.62 -9.01
N LEU A 303 5.77 -5.83 -9.04
CA LEU A 303 5.33 -5.05 -7.88
C LEU A 303 5.04 -5.97 -6.68
N LEU A 304 4.29 -7.05 -6.90
CA LEU A 304 3.97 -8.02 -5.85
C LEU A 304 5.21 -8.73 -5.28
N GLN A 305 6.18 -9.08 -6.12
CA GLN A 305 7.44 -9.71 -5.69
C GLN A 305 8.30 -8.80 -4.84
N LYS A 306 8.36 -7.53 -5.19
CA LYS A 306 9.11 -6.51 -4.46
C LYS A 306 8.31 -5.88 -3.32
N LYS A 307 7.04 -6.28 -3.15
CA LYS A 307 6.09 -5.66 -2.22
C LYS A 307 5.98 -4.13 -2.39
N LEU A 308 6.21 -3.67 -3.61
CA LEU A 308 5.91 -2.31 -4.05
C LEU A 308 4.41 -2.17 -4.26
N TYR A 309 3.66 -2.24 -3.17
CA TYR A 309 2.22 -2.08 -3.22
C TYR A 309 1.88 -0.64 -3.59
N VAL A 310 0.97 -0.50 -4.53
CA VAL A 310 0.47 0.82 -4.94
C VAL A 310 -0.37 1.35 -3.79
N PHE A 311 0.19 2.31 -3.07
CA PHE A 311 -0.56 3.14 -2.15
C PHE A 311 -0.76 4.48 -2.82
N SER A 312 -1.92 5.10 -2.63
CA SER A 312 -2.27 6.35 -3.27
C SER A 312 -1.10 7.33 -3.27
N THR A 313 -0.58 7.57 -4.43
CA THR A 313 0.11 8.81 -4.69
C THR A 313 -0.99 9.82 -5.01
N TRP A 314 -1.26 10.74 -4.09
CA TRP A 314 -1.99 11.96 -4.41
C TRP A 314 -1.15 12.74 -5.42
N TYR A 315 -1.14 12.34 -6.68
CA TYR A 315 -0.59 13.17 -7.73
C TYR A 315 -1.12 12.76 -9.09
N GLU A 316 -1.66 13.77 -9.61
CA GLU A 316 -2.01 14.30 -10.89
C GLU A 316 -3.43 14.02 -11.31
N SER A 317 -4.37 14.78 -10.72
CA SER A 317 -5.45 15.29 -11.56
C SER A 317 -4.82 16.36 -12.45
N PRO A 318 -4.78 16.20 -13.76
CA PRO A 318 -4.53 17.32 -14.63
C PRO A 318 -5.69 18.31 -14.42
N VAL A 319 -5.34 19.51 -13.95
CA VAL A 319 -6.21 20.68 -13.93
C VAL A 319 -6.42 21.15 -15.36
#